data_0e05eda2519310661e2c253a80a5cd1c
#
_entry.id   0e05eda2519310661e2c253a80a5cd1c
#
_cell.length_a   1.000
_cell.length_b   1.000
_cell.length_c   1.000
_cell.angle_alpha   90.00
_cell.angle_beta   90.00
_cell.angle_gamma   90.00
#
_symmetry.space_group_name_H-M   'P 1'
#
loop_
_entity.id
_entity.type
_entity.pdbx_description
1 polymer ?
#
loop_
_entity_poly.entity_id
_entity_poly.type
_entity_poly.pdbx_seq_one_letter_code
_entity_poly.pdbx_strand_id
1 'polypeptide(L)'
;MNLSQYLTPLEDEMRAVVAPLAESSPALLYGMLRYHLGWADEAFHPVQVYAGKRLRPCFLLLACEAQGGPWREALPAAAAIELLHNFTLIHDDIEDHDARRRGRPTLWTLWGVPQAINAGDALFALAYRAMLRLDAGPLPPDRILLALRRYSKAILYITEGQCFDLAFEAQEEVAETPYLQMIERKTAVLLGLACELGGLLAGAA
;
A
#
# COMPACT_ATOMS: atom_id res chain seq x y z
N MET A 1 -13.83 18.83 -4.51
CA MET A 1 -13.37 17.62 -5.21
C MET A 1 -14.01 16.43 -4.52
N ASN A 2 -14.74 15.58 -5.25
CA ASN A 2 -15.41 14.41 -4.67
C ASN A 2 -14.61 13.13 -4.98
N LEU A 3 -13.85 12.64 -4.01
CA LEU A 3 -13.06 11.42 -4.15
C LEU A 3 -13.90 10.13 -3.99
N SER A 4 -15.17 10.23 -3.64
CA SER A 4 -16.02 9.06 -3.36
C SER A 4 -16.22 8.16 -4.57
N GLN A 5 -16.14 8.70 -5.79
CA GLN A 5 -16.28 7.93 -7.04
C GLN A 5 -15.20 6.86 -7.21
N TYR A 6 -14.02 7.03 -6.57
CA TYR A 6 -12.90 6.10 -6.68
C TYR A 6 -12.96 4.98 -5.64
N LEU A 7 -13.62 5.21 -4.49
CA LEU A 7 -13.48 4.33 -3.32
C LEU A 7 -14.05 2.93 -3.54
N THR A 8 -15.28 2.82 -4.05
CA THR A 8 -15.90 1.51 -4.28
C THR A 8 -15.12 0.68 -5.32
N PRO A 9 -14.80 1.22 -6.53
CA PRO A 9 -13.99 0.47 -7.50
C PRO A 9 -12.61 0.09 -6.98
N LEU A 10 -11.97 0.94 -6.17
CA LEU A 10 -10.69 0.64 -5.54
C LEU A 10 -10.80 -0.52 -4.54
N GLU A 11 -11.80 -0.50 -3.66
CA GLU A 11 -12.02 -1.56 -2.68
C GLU A 11 -12.34 -2.90 -3.37
N ASP A 12 -13.11 -2.88 -4.46
CA ASP A 12 -13.41 -4.08 -5.26
C ASP A 12 -12.13 -4.66 -5.88
N GLU A 13 -11.27 -3.81 -6.47
CA GLU A 13 -9.99 -4.22 -7.03
C GLU A 13 -9.05 -4.80 -5.94
N MET A 14 -8.95 -4.13 -4.79
CA MET A 14 -8.15 -4.63 -3.66
C MET A 14 -8.66 -5.99 -3.17
N ARG A 15 -9.97 -6.18 -3.06
CA ARG A 15 -10.57 -7.48 -2.67
C ARG A 15 -10.26 -8.58 -3.69
N ALA A 16 -10.32 -8.27 -4.97
CA ALA A 16 -9.96 -9.21 -6.04
C ALA A 16 -8.49 -9.64 -5.97
N VAL A 17 -7.58 -8.70 -5.63
CA VAL A 17 -6.15 -8.99 -5.46
C VAL A 17 -5.88 -9.85 -4.22
N VAL A 18 -6.53 -9.54 -3.09
CA VAL A 18 -6.33 -10.21 -1.79
C VAL A 18 -7.07 -11.55 -1.70
N ALA A 19 -7.83 -11.94 -2.73
CA ALA A 19 -8.45 -13.25 -2.77
C ALA A 19 -7.43 -14.40 -2.67
N PRO A 20 -7.73 -15.49 -1.93
CA PRO A 20 -6.86 -16.66 -1.84
C PRO A 20 -6.48 -17.21 -3.21
N LEU A 21 -5.23 -17.68 -3.34
CA LEU A 21 -4.71 -18.25 -4.60
C LEU A 21 -5.32 -19.63 -4.90
N ALA A 22 -5.68 -20.38 -3.86
CA ALA A 22 -6.25 -21.72 -3.95
C ALA A 22 -7.15 -22.01 -2.74
N GLU A 23 -8.01 -23.02 -2.83
CA GLU A 23 -8.82 -23.49 -1.70
C GLU A 23 -7.98 -23.96 -0.52
N SER A 24 -6.78 -24.50 -0.78
CA SER A 24 -5.82 -24.94 0.25
C SER A 24 -5.03 -23.79 0.88
N SER A 25 -5.26 -22.54 0.48
CA SER A 25 -4.55 -21.39 1.06
C SER A 25 -4.83 -21.23 2.56
N PRO A 26 -3.83 -20.85 3.39
CA PRO A 26 -4.01 -20.75 4.83
C PRO A 26 -5.08 -19.73 5.21
N ALA A 27 -6.18 -20.18 5.84
CA ALA A 27 -7.28 -19.31 6.24
C ALA A 27 -6.84 -18.20 7.21
N LEU A 28 -5.88 -18.53 8.11
CA LEU A 28 -5.30 -17.56 9.04
C LEU A 28 -4.65 -16.38 8.32
N LEU A 29 -3.82 -16.64 7.31
CA LEU A 29 -3.13 -15.57 6.57
C LEU A 29 -4.14 -14.58 5.96
N TYR A 30 -5.08 -15.08 5.16
CA TYR A 30 -6.08 -14.22 4.50
C TYR A 30 -7.07 -13.60 5.49
N GLY A 31 -7.31 -14.24 6.63
CA GLY A 31 -8.04 -13.67 7.76
C GLY A 31 -7.34 -12.43 8.32
N MET A 32 -6.04 -12.52 8.61
CA MET A 32 -5.21 -11.42 9.09
C MET A 32 -5.16 -10.26 8.08
N LEU A 33 -5.00 -10.56 6.77
CA LEU A 33 -5.01 -9.53 5.73
C LEU A 33 -6.33 -8.77 5.70
N ARG A 34 -7.47 -9.50 5.72
CA ARG A 34 -8.81 -8.87 5.76
C ARG A 34 -9.04 -8.08 7.03
N TYR A 35 -8.55 -8.57 8.17
CA TYR A 35 -8.61 -7.84 9.44
C TYR A 35 -7.87 -6.50 9.35
N HIS A 36 -6.62 -6.52 8.91
CA HIS A 36 -5.80 -5.29 8.79
C HIS A 36 -6.41 -4.28 7.82
N LEU A 37 -6.97 -4.75 6.70
CA LEU A 37 -7.63 -3.90 5.70
C LEU A 37 -9.03 -3.41 6.13
N GLY A 38 -9.53 -3.82 7.30
CA GLY A 38 -10.81 -3.38 7.85
C GLY A 38 -12.02 -4.13 7.30
N TRP A 39 -11.83 -5.31 6.70
CA TRP A 39 -12.88 -6.13 6.10
C TRP A 39 -13.35 -7.30 6.97
N ALA A 40 -12.65 -7.56 8.08
CA ALA A 40 -12.98 -8.61 9.03
C ALA A 40 -12.75 -8.16 10.48
N ASP A 41 -13.42 -8.82 11.43
CA ASP A 41 -13.14 -8.75 12.85
C ASP A 41 -12.01 -9.71 13.25
N GLU A 42 -11.71 -9.81 14.54
CA GLU A 42 -10.68 -10.69 15.12
C GLU A 42 -10.99 -12.19 14.96
N ALA A 43 -12.27 -12.54 14.79
CA ALA A 43 -12.74 -13.90 14.50
C ALA A 43 -12.90 -14.16 12.99
N PHE A 44 -12.46 -13.20 12.15
CA PHE A 44 -12.54 -13.22 10.69
C PHE A 44 -13.97 -13.16 10.11
N HIS A 45 -14.95 -12.76 10.93
CA HIS A 45 -16.29 -12.47 10.40
C HIS A 45 -16.25 -11.19 9.57
N PRO A 46 -16.99 -11.13 8.46
CA PRO A 46 -17.05 -9.97 7.60
C PRO A 46 -17.58 -8.73 8.36
N VAL A 47 -16.82 -7.65 8.32
CA VAL A 47 -17.22 -6.33 8.83
C VAL A 47 -16.72 -5.27 7.87
N GLN A 48 -17.21 -4.04 8.03
CA GLN A 48 -16.61 -2.88 7.37
C GLN A 48 -16.30 -1.83 8.45
N VAL A 49 -15.01 -1.68 8.74
CA VAL A 49 -14.53 -0.68 9.69
C VAL A 49 -13.62 0.33 9.00
N TYR A 50 -13.46 1.48 9.62
CA TYR A 50 -12.58 2.51 9.10
C TYR A 50 -11.13 2.02 9.02
N ALA A 51 -10.60 1.92 7.81
CA ALA A 51 -9.24 1.46 7.51
C ALA A 51 -8.36 2.55 6.88
N GLY A 52 -8.71 3.83 7.09
CA GLY A 52 -7.99 4.97 6.54
C GLY A 52 -8.73 5.69 5.42
N LYS A 53 -8.19 6.84 5.00
CA LYS A 53 -8.84 7.74 4.02
C LYS A 53 -8.59 7.36 2.57
N ARG A 54 -7.76 6.34 2.29
CA ARG A 54 -7.36 5.92 0.93
C ARG A 54 -6.85 7.09 0.05
N LEU A 55 -6.17 8.07 0.65
CA LEU A 55 -5.76 9.29 -0.08
C LEU A 55 -4.74 8.99 -1.18
N ARG A 56 -3.73 8.14 -0.90
CA ARG A 56 -2.67 7.84 -1.87
C ARG A 56 -3.21 7.22 -3.16
N PRO A 57 -4.01 6.14 -3.13
CA PRO A 57 -4.61 5.60 -4.34
C PRO A 57 -5.58 6.58 -5.02
N CYS A 58 -6.33 7.38 -4.25
CA CYS A 58 -7.20 8.40 -4.82
C CYS A 58 -6.42 9.48 -5.58
N PHE A 59 -5.23 9.89 -5.10
CA PHE A 59 -4.37 10.83 -5.82
C PHE A 59 -3.83 10.24 -7.12
N LEU A 60 -3.52 8.94 -7.15
CA LEU A 60 -3.14 8.27 -8.41
C LEU A 60 -4.27 8.34 -9.43
N LEU A 61 -5.48 7.94 -9.03
CA LEU A 61 -6.64 7.92 -9.93
C LEU A 61 -7.01 9.33 -10.39
N LEU A 62 -6.94 10.30 -9.49
CA LEU A 62 -7.17 11.70 -9.80
C LEU A 62 -6.13 12.27 -10.78
N ALA A 63 -4.84 11.97 -10.58
CA ALA A 63 -3.78 12.39 -11.48
C ALA A 63 -3.97 11.80 -12.90
N CYS A 64 -4.39 10.53 -12.96
CA CYS A 64 -4.74 9.88 -14.23
C CYS A 64 -5.91 10.58 -14.91
N GLU A 65 -7.00 10.84 -14.20
CA GLU A 65 -8.18 11.53 -14.73
C GLU A 65 -7.87 12.97 -15.15
N ALA A 66 -7.08 13.69 -14.36
CA ALA A 66 -6.68 15.08 -14.66
C ALA A 66 -5.85 15.20 -15.95
N GLN A 67 -5.13 14.15 -16.34
CA GLN A 67 -4.40 14.05 -17.61
C GLN A 67 -5.29 13.53 -18.76
N GLY A 68 -6.59 13.34 -18.53
CA GLY A 68 -7.51 12.80 -19.53
C GLY A 68 -7.45 11.28 -19.71
N GLY A 69 -6.73 10.57 -18.84
CA GLY A 69 -6.62 9.11 -18.88
C GLY A 69 -7.86 8.40 -18.32
N PRO A 70 -8.10 7.15 -18.73
CA PRO A 70 -9.19 6.32 -18.23
C PRO A 70 -8.83 5.77 -16.83
N TRP A 71 -9.07 6.54 -15.78
CA TRP A 71 -8.66 6.22 -14.42
C TRP A 71 -9.05 4.81 -13.94
N ARG A 72 -10.10 4.20 -14.53
CA ARG A 72 -10.47 2.81 -14.19
C ARG A 72 -9.41 1.79 -14.59
N GLU A 73 -8.64 2.06 -15.64
CA GLU A 73 -7.53 1.21 -16.07
C GLU A 73 -6.31 1.33 -15.15
N ALA A 74 -6.24 2.41 -14.34
CA ALA A 74 -5.20 2.61 -13.33
C ALA A 74 -5.56 1.99 -11.95
N LEU A 75 -6.75 1.39 -11.78
CA LEU A 75 -7.17 0.75 -10.53
C LEU A 75 -6.17 -0.29 -10.01
N PRO A 76 -5.56 -1.17 -10.83
CA PRO A 76 -4.55 -2.11 -10.37
C PRO A 76 -3.35 -1.41 -9.70
N ALA A 77 -2.86 -0.32 -10.28
CA ALA A 77 -1.77 0.45 -9.70
C ALA A 77 -2.20 1.19 -8.41
N ALA A 78 -3.44 1.71 -8.37
CA ALA A 78 -3.98 2.33 -7.17
C ALA A 78 -4.12 1.31 -6.01
N ALA A 79 -4.61 0.11 -6.30
CA ALA A 79 -4.64 -0.99 -5.34
C ALA A 79 -3.23 -1.37 -4.85
N ALA A 80 -2.24 -1.43 -5.76
CA ALA A 80 -0.84 -1.70 -5.42
C ALA A 80 -0.27 -0.66 -4.45
N ILE A 81 -0.52 0.63 -4.67
CA ILE A 81 -0.10 1.72 -3.76
C ILE A 81 -0.69 1.54 -2.36
N GLU A 82 -1.98 1.21 -2.27
CA GLU A 82 -2.63 1.04 -0.97
C GLU A 82 -2.19 -0.24 -0.25
N LEU A 83 -2.02 -1.35 -0.97
CA LEU A 83 -1.52 -2.60 -0.39
C LEU A 83 -0.07 -2.44 0.09
N LEU A 84 0.79 -1.75 -0.69
CA LEU A 84 2.14 -1.42 -0.26
C LEU A 84 2.15 -0.56 1.00
N HIS A 85 1.31 0.48 1.06
CA HIS A 85 1.19 1.28 2.28
C HIS A 85 0.75 0.45 3.49
N ASN A 86 -0.21 -0.47 3.32
CA ASN A 86 -0.64 -1.32 4.43
C ASN A 86 0.41 -2.36 4.82
N PHE A 87 1.26 -2.83 3.89
CA PHE A 87 2.47 -3.60 4.21
C PHE A 87 3.38 -2.82 5.15
N THR A 88 3.74 -1.57 4.80
CA THR A 88 4.62 -0.77 5.67
C THR A 88 4.02 -0.56 7.05
N LEU A 89 2.69 -0.33 7.15
CA LEU A 89 2.03 -0.16 8.45
C LEU A 89 2.09 -1.40 9.35
N ILE A 90 2.07 -2.62 8.78
CA ILE A 90 2.20 -3.86 9.56
C ILE A 90 3.62 -3.98 10.13
N HIS A 91 4.63 -3.66 9.33
CA HIS A 91 6.03 -3.72 9.77
C HIS A 91 6.34 -2.58 10.74
N ASP A 92 5.90 -1.35 10.48
CA ASP A 92 6.00 -0.22 11.41
C ASP A 92 5.39 -0.57 12.79
N ASP A 93 4.18 -1.19 12.82
CA ASP A 93 3.54 -1.62 14.08
C ASP A 93 4.43 -2.54 14.92
N ILE A 94 5.21 -3.42 14.27
CA ILE A 94 6.14 -4.33 14.94
C ILE A 94 7.39 -3.59 15.42
N GLU A 95 7.97 -2.77 14.56
CA GLU A 95 9.21 -2.04 14.79
C GLU A 95 9.05 -0.99 15.91
N ASP A 96 7.93 -0.25 15.88
CA ASP A 96 7.56 0.79 16.85
C ASP A 96 6.90 0.22 18.13
N HIS A 97 6.67 -1.11 18.20
CA HIS A 97 5.94 -1.78 19.28
C HIS A 97 4.53 -1.21 19.50
N ASP A 98 3.89 -0.71 18.45
CA ASP A 98 2.54 -0.17 18.49
C ASP A 98 1.51 -1.28 18.74
N ALA A 99 0.89 -1.29 19.93
CA ALA A 99 -0.12 -2.29 20.28
C ALA A 99 -1.47 -2.05 19.60
N ARG A 100 -1.75 -0.83 19.11
CA ARG A 100 -3.03 -0.46 18.50
C ARG A 100 -2.83 0.46 17.30
N ARG A 101 -3.61 0.20 16.24
CA ARG A 101 -3.70 1.06 15.06
C ARG A 101 -5.17 1.35 14.71
N ARG A 102 -5.51 2.62 14.51
CA ARG A 102 -6.89 3.04 14.20
C ARG A 102 -7.94 2.53 15.20
N GLY A 103 -7.53 2.46 16.49
CA GLY A 103 -8.38 1.99 17.59
C GLY A 103 -8.52 0.47 17.74
N ARG A 104 -7.92 -0.33 16.84
CA ARG A 104 -7.92 -1.81 16.88
C ARG A 104 -6.56 -2.35 17.30
N PRO A 105 -6.48 -3.53 17.95
CA PRO A 105 -5.22 -4.21 18.18
C PRO A 105 -4.46 -4.46 16.86
N THR A 106 -3.14 -4.39 16.89
CA THR A 106 -2.29 -4.68 15.72
C THR A 106 -2.15 -6.19 15.49
N LEU A 107 -1.69 -6.59 14.29
CA LEU A 107 -1.55 -8.01 13.96
C LEU A 107 -0.59 -8.73 14.91
N TRP A 108 0.54 -8.10 15.25
CA TRP A 108 1.52 -8.72 16.14
C TRP A 108 0.99 -8.88 17.56
N THR A 109 0.10 -8.01 18.02
CA THR A 109 -0.55 -8.12 19.33
C THR A 109 -1.53 -9.31 19.40
N LEU A 110 -2.27 -9.57 18.31
CA LEU A 110 -3.26 -10.65 18.25
C LEU A 110 -2.66 -12.02 17.91
N TRP A 111 -1.74 -12.06 16.95
CA TRP A 111 -1.24 -13.34 16.39
C TRP A 111 0.27 -13.52 16.53
N GLY A 112 0.95 -12.60 17.20
CA GLY A 112 2.40 -12.63 17.42
C GLY A 112 3.22 -12.10 16.25
N VAL A 113 4.45 -11.70 16.55
CA VAL A 113 5.40 -11.11 15.58
C VAL A 113 5.62 -11.98 14.34
N PRO A 114 5.86 -13.33 14.45
CA PRO A 114 6.12 -14.13 13.25
C PRO A 114 4.96 -14.14 12.26
N GLN A 115 3.71 -14.16 12.74
CA GLN A 115 2.54 -14.14 11.87
C GLN A 115 2.28 -12.74 11.27
N ALA A 116 2.56 -11.70 12.02
CA ALA A 116 2.46 -10.32 11.51
C ALA A 116 3.50 -10.06 10.40
N ILE A 117 4.73 -10.57 10.53
CA ILE A 117 5.74 -10.52 9.45
C ILE A 117 5.22 -11.24 8.20
N ASN A 118 4.73 -12.49 8.34
CA ASN A 118 4.17 -13.23 7.20
C ASN A 118 3.00 -12.48 6.52
N ALA A 119 2.14 -11.81 7.29
CA ALA A 119 1.05 -11.01 6.75
C ALA A 119 1.57 -9.77 6.00
N GLY A 120 2.59 -9.08 6.53
CA GLY A 120 3.27 -7.98 5.84
C GLY A 120 3.86 -8.44 4.51
N ASP A 121 4.68 -9.50 4.52
CA ASP A 121 5.32 -10.07 3.33
C ASP A 121 4.28 -10.49 2.28
N ALA A 122 3.15 -11.05 2.71
CA ALA A 122 2.06 -11.38 1.81
C ALA A 122 1.44 -10.13 1.17
N LEU A 123 1.23 -9.03 1.92
CA LEU A 123 0.75 -7.77 1.34
C LEU A 123 1.76 -7.17 0.36
N PHE A 124 3.05 -7.25 0.66
CA PHE A 124 4.11 -6.83 -0.25
C PHE A 124 4.05 -7.59 -1.58
N ALA A 125 3.94 -8.91 -1.54
CA ALA A 125 3.79 -9.75 -2.73
C ALA A 125 2.48 -9.45 -3.49
N LEU A 126 1.37 -9.26 -2.77
CA LEU A 126 0.08 -8.90 -3.35
C LEU A 126 0.08 -7.50 -3.98
N ALA A 127 0.86 -6.56 -3.45
CA ALA A 127 1.03 -5.25 -4.06
C ALA A 127 1.71 -5.35 -5.44
N TYR A 128 2.75 -6.17 -5.60
CA TYR A 128 3.30 -6.48 -6.91
C TYR A 128 2.32 -7.21 -7.82
N ARG A 129 1.56 -8.17 -7.27
CA ARG A 129 0.50 -8.85 -8.02
C ARG A 129 -0.55 -7.88 -8.55
N ALA A 130 -0.91 -6.85 -7.77
CA ALA A 130 -1.79 -5.78 -8.23
C ALA A 130 -1.18 -5.01 -9.41
N MET A 131 0.08 -4.58 -9.31
CA MET A 131 0.77 -3.90 -10.42
C MET A 131 0.79 -4.74 -11.70
N LEU A 132 1.03 -6.05 -11.59
CA LEU A 132 1.06 -6.95 -12.74
C LEU A 132 -0.29 -7.09 -13.44
N ARG A 133 -1.42 -6.80 -12.77
CA ARG A 133 -2.75 -6.82 -13.40
C ARG A 133 -2.97 -5.69 -14.43
N LEU A 134 -2.05 -4.73 -14.51
CA LEU A 134 -2.05 -3.73 -15.59
C LEU A 134 -1.89 -4.36 -16.98
N ASP A 135 -1.31 -5.56 -17.09
CA ASP A 135 -1.13 -6.29 -18.34
C ASP A 135 -2.42 -6.83 -18.95
N ALA A 136 -3.49 -6.95 -18.14
CA ALA A 136 -4.83 -7.31 -18.62
C ALA A 136 -5.57 -6.14 -19.30
N GLY A 137 -5.03 -4.93 -19.20
CA GLY A 137 -5.59 -3.71 -19.78
C GLY A 137 -4.95 -3.34 -21.13
N PRO A 138 -5.31 -2.16 -21.67
CA PRO A 138 -4.85 -1.71 -22.99
C PRO A 138 -3.44 -1.06 -22.94
N LEU A 139 -2.79 -1.01 -21.79
CA LEU A 139 -1.50 -0.32 -21.64
C LEU A 139 -0.38 -1.06 -22.37
N PRO A 140 0.52 -0.35 -23.09
CA PRO A 140 1.63 -0.98 -23.75
C PRO A 140 2.66 -1.53 -22.73
N PRO A 141 3.32 -2.69 -23.03
CA PRO A 141 4.22 -3.37 -22.09
C PRO A 141 5.39 -2.53 -21.59
N ASP A 142 5.94 -1.66 -22.43
CA ASP A 142 7.03 -0.74 -22.07
C ASP A 142 6.59 0.27 -20.99
N ARG A 143 5.35 0.75 -21.05
CA ARG A 143 4.78 1.63 -20.05
C ARG A 143 4.52 0.90 -18.72
N ILE A 144 4.03 -0.33 -18.78
CA ILE A 144 3.87 -1.19 -17.59
C ILE A 144 5.24 -1.45 -16.94
N LEU A 145 6.26 -1.77 -17.74
CA LEU A 145 7.61 -1.97 -17.24
C LEU A 145 8.20 -0.70 -16.61
N LEU A 146 7.94 0.47 -17.20
CA LEU A 146 8.37 1.74 -16.61
C LEU A 146 7.67 2.00 -15.28
N ALA A 147 6.36 1.75 -15.18
CA ALA A 147 5.60 1.86 -13.94
C ALA A 147 6.17 0.94 -12.85
N LEU A 148 6.49 -0.32 -13.17
CA LEU A 148 7.12 -1.27 -12.26
C LEU A 148 8.51 -0.81 -11.79
N ARG A 149 9.33 -0.24 -12.69
CA ARG A 149 10.63 0.32 -12.31
C ARG A 149 10.50 1.47 -11.32
N ARG A 150 9.56 2.40 -11.56
CA ARG A 150 9.27 3.52 -10.64
C ARG A 150 8.78 3.02 -9.30
N TYR A 151 7.85 2.06 -9.32
CA TYR A 151 7.31 1.41 -8.14
C TYR A 151 8.40 0.73 -7.29
N SER A 152 9.24 -0.10 -7.90
CA SER A 152 10.35 -0.77 -7.22
C SER A 152 11.37 0.20 -6.62
N LYS A 153 11.70 1.28 -7.34
CA LYS A 153 12.59 2.33 -6.83
C LYS A 153 12.03 3.02 -5.59
N ALA A 154 10.73 3.34 -5.62
CA ALA A 154 10.07 3.99 -4.47
C ALA A 154 10.04 3.08 -3.24
N ILE A 155 9.85 1.76 -3.41
CA ILE A 155 9.93 0.80 -2.31
C ILE A 155 11.29 0.85 -1.61
N LEU A 156 12.38 0.88 -2.37
CA LEU A 156 13.73 1.00 -1.79
C LEU A 156 13.88 2.30 -1.01
N TYR A 157 13.39 3.42 -1.54
CA TYR A 157 13.44 4.69 -0.81
C TYR A 157 12.62 4.66 0.48
N ILE A 158 11.43 4.02 0.49
CA ILE A 158 10.63 3.87 1.71
C ILE A 158 11.42 3.06 2.75
N THR A 159 12.03 1.96 2.35
CA THR A 159 12.86 1.12 3.24
C THR A 159 14.06 1.90 3.79
N GLU A 160 14.76 2.67 2.94
CA GLU A 160 15.85 3.53 3.40
C GLU A 160 15.35 4.61 4.38
N GLY A 161 14.15 5.18 4.12
CA GLY A 161 13.52 6.15 5.02
C GLY A 161 13.22 5.55 6.39
N GLN A 162 12.71 4.31 6.44
CA GLN A 162 12.46 3.60 7.68
C GLN A 162 13.76 3.27 8.44
N CYS A 163 14.82 2.86 7.72
CA CYS A 163 16.13 2.66 8.33
C CYS A 163 16.69 3.96 8.97
N PHE A 164 16.49 5.11 8.34
CA PHE A 164 16.89 6.40 8.93
C PHE A 164 16.07 6.73 10.17
N ASP A 165 14.75 6.52 10.12
CA ASP A 165 13.85 6.80 11.24
C ASP A 165 14.27 6.03 12.49
N LEU A 166 14.42 4.72 12.38
CA LEU A 166 14.91 3.86 13.48
C LEU A 166 16.32 4.25 13.96
N ALA A 167 17.22 4.64 13.05
CA ALA A 167 18.56 5.07 13.43
C ALA A 167 18.54 6.42 14.20
N PHE A 168 17.56 7.27 13.94
CA PHE A 168 17.44 8.57 14.60
C PHE A 168 16.86 8.47 16.00
N GLU A 169 16.06 7.43 16.32
CA GLU A 169 15.54 7.19 17.68
C GLU A 169 16.67 7.06 18.73
N ALA A 170 17.83 6.56 18.32
CA ALA A 170 18.99 6.39 19.20
C ALA A 170 19.86 7.66 19.33
N GLN A 171 19.52 8.78 18.66
CA GLN A 171 20.28 10.02 18.63
C GLN A 171 19.62 11.09 19.50
N GLU A 172 20.42 11.82 20.30
CA GLU A 172 19.91 12.94 21.09
C GLU A 172 19.49 14.14 20.23
N GLU A 173 20.20 14.36 19.11
CA GLU A 173 19.91 15.42 18.15
C GLU A 173 20.07 14.91 16.72
N VAL A 174 19.12 15.26 15.86
CA VAL A 174 19.17 15.00 14.41
C VAL A 174 19.18 16.33 13.68
N ALA A 175 20.15 16.54 12.79
CA ALA A 175 20.24 17.76 11.98
C ALA A 175 19.05 17.83 10.99
N GLU A 176 18.63 19.05 10.63
CA GLU A 176 17.47 19.30 9.78
C GLU A 176 17.54 18.57 8.43
N THR A 177 18.69 18.61 7.75
CA THR A 177 18.82 18.00 6.41
C THR A 177 18.62 16.49 6.42
N PRO A 178 19.28 15.68 7.30
CA PRO A 178 18.97 14.25 7.42
C PRO A 178 17.51 13.96 7.80
N TYR A 179 16.91 14.76 8.68
CA TYR A 179 15.52 14.62 9.09
C TYR A 179 14.57 14.83 7.91
N LEU A 180 14.79 15.87 7.10
CA LEU A 180 13.97 16.10 5.90
C LEU A 180 14.14 14.97 4.86
N GLN A 181 15.35 14.43 4.69
CA GLN A 181 15.60 13.29 3.83
C GLN A 181 14.85 12.03 4.30
N MET A 182 14.82 11.79 5.61
CA MET A 182 14.05 10.69 6.19
C MET A 182 12.55 10.84 5.90
N ILE A 183 11.95 12.01 6.15
CA ILE A 183 10.54 12.28 5.88
C ILE A 183 10.23 12.13 4.39
N GLU A 184 11.08 12.67 3.51
CA GLU A 184 10.93 12.53 2.07
C GLU A 184 10.84 11.04 1.68
N ARG A 185 11.79 10.23 2.16
CA ARG A 185 11.86 8.81 1.82
C ARG A 185 10.78 7.98 2.48
N LYS A 186 10.56 8.13 3.80
CA LYS A 186 9.57 7.34 4.55
C LYS A 186 8.13 7.66 4.12
N THR A 187 7.83 8.95 3.84
CA THR A 187 6.44 9.42 3.70
C THR A 187 6.13 10.01 2.33
N ALA A 188 6.93 10.98 1.85
CA ALA A 188 6.56 11.76 0.67
C ALA A 188 6.72 10.98 -0.63
N VAL A 189 7.70 10.08 -0.71
CA VAL A 189 7.99 9.31 -1.93
C VAL A 189 6.80 8.48 -2.41
N LEU A 190 6.03 7.88 -1.50
CA LEU A 190 4.86 7.06 -1.89
C LEU A 190 3.71 7.93 -2.43
N LEU A 191 3.55 9.13 -1.89
CA LEU A 191 2.56 10.08 -2.39
C LEU A 191 2.97 10.63 -3.76
N GLY A 192 4.25 11.00 -3.92
CA GLY A 192 4.82 11.42 -5.20
C GLY A 192 4.69 10.34 -6.27
N LEU A 193 5.02 9.09 -5.93
CA LEU A 193 4.85 7.94 -6.82
C LEU A 193 3.39 7.76 -7.25
N ALA A 194 2.43 7.93 -6.33
CA ALA A 194 1.01 7.82 -6.68
C ALA A 194 0.62 8.82 -7.78
N CYS A 195 1.03 10.09 -7.63
CA CYS A 195 0.77 11.11 -8.65
C CYS A 195 1.54 10.83 -9.96
N GLU A 196 2.81 10.42 -9.87
CA GLU A 196 3.65 10.09 -11.02
C GLU A 196 3.04 8.92 -11.82
N LEU A 197 2.65 7.83 -11.14
CA LEU A 197 2.02 6.68 -11.80
C LEU A 197 0.68 7.07 -12.45
N GLY A 198 -0.13 7.92 -11.80
CA GLY A 198 -1.37 8.40 -12.39
C GLY A 198 -1.14 9.11 -13.72
N GLY A 199 -0.18 10.03 -13.77
CA GLY A 199 0.21 10.71 -15.01
C GLY A 199 0.78 9.77 -16.07
N LEU A 200 1.70 8.89 -15.67
CA LEU A 200 2.32 7.89 -16.55
C LEU A 200 1.29 6.98 -17.21
N LEU A 201 0.33 6.46 -16.43
CA LEU A 201 -0.70 5.55 -16.92
C LEU A 201 -1.71 6.27 -17.85
N ALA A 202 -1.89 7.59 -17.69
CA ALA A 202 -2.69 8.41 -18.58
C ALA A 202 -1.98 8.75 -19.92
N GLY A 203 -0.69 8.49 -20.02
CA GLY A 203 0.07 8.78 -21.24
C GLY A 203 1.00 9.97 -21.14
N ALA A 204 1.17 10.58 -19.97
CA ALA A 204 2.20 11.61 -19.80
C ALA A 204 3.61 11.05 -20.04
N ALA A 205 4.51 11.93 -20.54
CA ALA A 205 5.91 11.57 -20.84
C ALA A 205 6.77 11.51 -19.57
#